data_e17c896dded9819febaf3b61145aa5f3
#
_entry.id   e17c896dded9819febaf3b61145aa5f3
#
_cell.length_a   1.000
_cell.length_b   1.000
_cell.length_c   1.000
_cell.angle_alpha   90.00
_cell.angle_beta   90.00
_cell.angle_gamma   90.00
#
_symmetry.space_group_name_H-M   'P 1'
#
loop_
_entity.id
_entity.type
_entity.pdbx_description
1 polymer ?
#
loop_
_entity_poly.entity_id
_entity_poly.type
_entity_poly.pdbx_seq_one_letter_code
_entity_poly.pdbx_strand_id
1 'polypeptide(L)'
;MSKYELIPFDQTSLHDARSKWEAIAGEDAFDLEFSGFFEWAEKHLAQVEGDSIALNLHNNDALRTDAIVEVVSSRKGQMSKLLKVIPSPMFWDVNNSRADIVTLYTEVFFNVLTRQGFGSSRTVKLYGRDDEMMSILRSIHSLWSIPNTKAEFEGRFLTFTLN
;
A
#
# COMPACT_ATOMS: atom_id res chain seq x y z
N MET A 1 20.26 1.45 1.60
CA MET A 1 19.07 0.68 1.16
C MET A 1 17.84 1.23 1.90
N SER A 2 16.72 1.43 1.23
CA SER A 2 15.50 1.87 1.91
C SER A 2 14.98 0.77 2.84
N LYS A 3 14.41 1.16 3.98
CA LYS A 3 13.75 0.23 4.88
C LYS A 3 12.59 -0.51 4.22
N TYR A 4 11.89 0.15 3.34
CA TYR A 4 10.74 -0.41 2.63
C TYR A 4 10.95 -0.45 1.12
N GLU A 5 10.44 -1.50 0.51
CA GLU A 5 10.37 -1.66 -0.93
C GLU A 5 9.00 -2.22 -1.33
N LEU A 6 8.42 -1.65 -2.39
CA LEU A 6 7.15 -2.12 -2.93
C LEU A 6 7.44 -3.05 -4.12
N ILE A 7 7.20 -4.34 -3.93
CA ILE A 7 7.51 -5.39 -4.92
C ILE A 7 6.28 -6.23 -5.24
N PRO A 8 6.17 -6.78 -6.45
CA PRO A 8 5.13 -7.76 -6.75
C PRO A 8 5.25 -8.99 -5.85
N PHE A 9 4.11 -9.55 -5.47
CA PHE A 9 4.10 -10.89 -4.87
C PHE A 9 4.38 -11.95 -5.93
N ASP A 10 5.03 -13.02 -5.52
CA ASP A 10 4.97 -14.32 -6.16
C ASP A 10 4.24 -15.32 -5.25
N GLN A 11 4.04 -16.54 -5.71
CA GLN A 11 3.35 -17.58 -4.91
C GLN A 11 4.05 -17.84 -3.57
N THR A 12 5.38 -17.83 -3.56
CA THR A 12 6.17 -18.12 -2.36
C THR A 12 6.08 -16.97 -1.35
N SER A 13 6.28 -15.74 -1.77
CA SER A 13 6.20 -14.57 -0.88
C SER A 13 4.79 -14.31 -0.36
N LEU A 14 3.77 -14.58 -1.17
CA LEU A 14 2.38 -14.49 -0.73
C LEU A 14 2.04 -15.54 0.33
N HIS A 15 2.47 -16.79 0.12
CA HIS A 15 2.28 -17.86 1.08
C HIS A 15 3.01 -17.59 2.41
N ASP A 16 4.24 -17.09 2.35
CA ASP A 16 5.01 -16.72 3.53
C ASP A 16 4.30 -15.58 4.32
N ALA A 17 3.85 -14.55 3.64
CA ALA A 17 3.09 -13.46 4.26
C ALA A 17 1.81 -13.98 4.93
N ARG A 18 1.06 -14.83 4.25
CA ARG A 18 -0.17 -15.45 4.78
C ARG A 18 0.11 -16.21 6.08
N SER A 19 1.11 -17.07 6.07
CA SER A 19 1.48 -17.88 7.25
C SER A 19 1.89 -17.01 8.43
N LYS A 20 2.68 -15.98 8.21
CA LYS A 20 3.13 -15.05 9.25
C LYS A 20 1.99 -14.20 9.82
N TRP A 21 1.10 -13.71 8.96
CA TRP A 21 -0.04 -12.91 9.40
C TRP A 21 -1.06 -13.75 10.18
N GLU A 22 -1.32 -14.98 9.74
CA GLU A 22 -2.19 -15.90 10.46
C GLU A 22 -1.63 -16.24 11.85
N ALA A 23 -0.32 -16.43 11.97
CA ALA A 23 0.34 -16.69 13.25
C ALA A 23 0.22 -15.51 14.23
N ILE A 24 0.22 -14.27 13.72
CA ILE A 24 0.08 -13.05 14.55
C ILE A 24 -1.40 -12.83 14.94
N ALA A 25 -2.31 -12.92 13.99
CA ALA A 25 -3.73 -12.60 14.19
C ALA A 25 -4.49 -13.72 14.93
N GLY A 26 -4.09 -14.98 14.73
CA GLY A 26 -4.87 -16.16 15.07
C GLY A 26 -5.82 -16.56 13.94
N GLU A 27 -6.16 -17.84 13.85
CA GLU A 27 -6.92 -18.42 12.75
C GLU A 27 -8.26 -17.72 12.53
N ASP A 28 -9.07 -17.54 13.57
CA ASP A 28 -10.42 -16.97 13.46
C ASP A 28 -10.38 -15.50 13.01
N ALA A 29 -9.51 -14.69 13.60
CA ALA A 29 -9.35 -13.29 13.23
C ALA A 29 -8.75 -13.14 11.84
N PHE A 30 -7.81 -13.99 11.47
CA PHE A 30 -7.23 -14.02 10.13
C PHE A 30 -8.30 -14.33 9.07
N ASP A 31 -9.10 -15.36 9.29
CA ASP A 31 -10.17 -15.74 8.35
C ASP A 31 -11.20 -14.62 8.17
N LEU A 32 -11.55 -13.95 9.24
CA LEU A 32 -12.52 -12.86 9.19
C LEU A 32 -11.98 -11.61 8.47
N GLU A 33 -10.75 -11.21 8.76
CA GLU A 33 -10.22 -9.89 8.38
C GLU A 33 -9.31 -9.93 7.15
N PHE A 34 -8.61 -11.03 6.89
CA PHE A 34 -7.53 -11.08 5.90
C PHE A 34 -7.69 -12.13 4.81
N SER A 35 -8.35 -13.26 5.06
CA SER A 35 -8.36 -14.37 4.08
C SER A 35 -8.85 -13.96 2.70
N GLY A 36 -9.87 -13.11 2.63
CA GLY A 36 -10.39 -12.60 1.36
C GLY A 36 -9.38 -11.76 0.58
N PHE A 37 -8.52 -11.01 1.27
CA PHE A 37 -7.46 -10.23 0.61
C PHE A 37 -6.35 -11.11 0.05
N PHE A 38 -6.00 -12.17 0.75
CA PHE A 38 -5.01 -13.14 0.25
C PHE A 38 -5.55 -13.94 -0.94
N GLU A 39 -6.82 -14.33 -0.93
CA GLU A 39 -7.47 -14.98 -2.07
C GLU A 39 -7.53 -14.05 -3.29
N TRP A 40 -7.84 -12.76 -3.08
CA TRP A 40 -7.77 -11.76 -4.12
C TRP A 40 -6.35 -11.60 -4.65
N ALA A 41 -5.36 -11.47 -3.76
CA ALA A 41 -3.96 -11.27 -4.14
C ALA A 41 -3.42 -12.43 -4.98
N GLU A 42 -3.80 -13.66 -4.66
CA GLU A 42 -3.41 -14.84 -5.44
C GLU A 42 -3.84 -14.78 -6.91
N LYS A 43 -4.97 -14.11 -7.18
CA LYS A 43 -5.48 -13.90 -8.55
C LYS A 43 -4.90 -12.68 -9.26
N HIS A 44 -4.12 -11.86 -8.56
CA HIS A 44 -3.62 -10.57 -9.05
C HIS A 44 -2.10 -10.43 -8.88
N LEU A 45 -1.37 -11.51 -9.10
CA LEU A 45 0.09 -11.54 -8.98
C LEU A 45 0.80 -10.94 -10.21
N ALA A 46 0.14 -10.94 -11.36
CA ALA A 46 0.69 -10.42 -12.60
C ALA A 46 0.07 -9.06 -12.95
N GLN A 47 0.89 -8.17 -13.46
CA GLN A 47 0.42 -6.89 -13.99
C GLN A 47 -0.32 -7.11 -15.30
N VAL A 48 -1.63 -6.88 -15.30
CA VAL A 48 -2.47 -6.82 -16.49
C VAL A 48 -2.96 -5.39 -16.66
N GLU A 49 -2.79 -4.84 -17.85
CA GLU A 49 -3.18 -3.46 -18.13
C GLU A 49 -4.67 -3.21 -17.84
N GLY A 50 -4.96 -2.19 -17.04
CA GLY A 50 -6.33 -1.84 -16.64
C GLY A 50 -6.91 -2.69 -15.51
N ASP A 51 -6.16 -3.66 -15.00
CA ASP A 51 -6.53 -4.47 -13.84
C ASP A 51 -5.66 -4.14 -12.62
N SER A 52 -6.10 -4.57 -11.46
CA SER A 52 -5.35 -4.41 -10.22
C SER A 52 -4.19 -5.40 -10.14
N ILE A 53 -3.13 -4.97 -9.47
CA ILE A 53 -2.04 -5.85 -9.05
C ILE A 53 -1.89 -5.83 -7.53
N ALA A 54 -1.58 -6.99 -6.97
CA ALA A 54 -1.23 -7.14 -5.56
C ALA A 54 0.26 -6.90 -5.36
N LEU A 55 0.59 -5.93 -4.52
CA LEU A 55 1.97 -5.58 -4.19
C LEU A 55 2.26 -5.81 -2.72
N ASN A 56 3.49 -6.19 -2.46
CA ASN A 56 4.07 -6.41 -1.15
C ASN A 56 4.85 -5.17 -0.73
N LEU A 57 4.41 -4.49 0.32
CA LEU A 57 5.27 -3.54 1.01
C LEU A 57 6.22 -4.33 1.90
N HIS A 58 7.38 -4.63 1.36
CA HIS A 58 8.39 -5.43 2.02
C HIS A 58 9.26 -4.58 2.94
N ASN A 59 9.37 -5.02 4.19
CA ASN A 59 10.28 -4.43 5.16
C ASN A 59 11.62 -5.16 5.07
N ASN A 60 12.63 -4.48 4.54
CA ASN A 60 13.96 -5.06 4.30
C ASN A 60 14.73 -5.36 5.59
N ASP A 61 14.48 -4.59 6.65
CA ASP A 61 15.15 -4.78 7.94
C ASP A 61 14.59 -6.00 8.69
N ALA A 62 13.28 -6.17 8.65
CA ALA A 62 12.58 -7.25 9.34
C ALA A 62 12.32 -8.49 8.46
N LEU A 63 12.62 -8.40 7.16
CA LEU A 63 12.41 -9.47 6.17
C LEU A 63 10.97 -10.01 6.19
N ARG A 64 10.01 -9.09 6.10
CA ARG A 64 8.57 -9.44 6.17
C ARG A 64 7.71 -8.51 5.35
N THR A 65 6.47 -8.93 5.09
CA THR A 65 5.42 -8.12 4.50
C THR A 65 4.73 -7.28 5.57
N ASP A 66 4.84 -5.96 5.48
CA ASP A 66 4.17 -5.03 6.40
C ASP A 66 2.81 -4.54 5.88
N ALA A 67 2.56 -4.60 4.58
CA ALA A 67 1.24 -4.34 4.00
C ALA A 67 1.04 -5.04 2.65
N ILE A 68 -0.21 -5.35 2.33
CA ILE A 68 -0.66 -5.69 0.98
C ILE A 68 -1.22 -4.42 0.35
N VAL A 69 -0.81 -4.13 -0.86
CA VAL A 69 -1.20 -2.91 -1.58
C VAL A 69 -1.87 -3.27 -2.89
N GLU A 70 -3.04 -2.72 -3.13
CA GLU A 70 -3.76 -2.83 -4.39
C GLU A 70 -3.58 -1.58 -5.23
N VAL A 71 -3.00 -1.73 -6.41
CA VAL A 71 -2.76 -0.64 -7.35
C VAL A 71 -3.35 -0.99 -8.70
N VAL A 72 -3.99 -0.03 -9.35
CA VAL A 72 -4.38 -0.10 -10.75
C VAL A 72 -3.69 1.03 -11.52
N SER A 73 -3.11 0.71 -12.65
CA SER A 73 -2.47 1.70 -13.53
C SER A 73 -3.31 1.94 -14.78
N SER A 74 -3.43 3.20 -15.19
CA SER A 74 -4.14 3.55 -16.43
C SER A 74 -3.36 3.07 -17.66
N ARG A 75 -4.09 2.81 -18.75
CA ARG A 75 -3.52 2.36 -20.05
C ARG A 75 -2.45 3.28 -20.60
N LYS A 76 -2.53 4.56 -20.31
CA LYS A 76 -1.54 5.55 -20.77
C LYS A 76 -0.35 5.69 -19.82
N GLY A 77 -0.26 4.88 -18.76
CA GLY A 77 0.88 4.80 -17.84
C GLY A 77 1.17 6.08 -17.05
N GLN A 78 0.24 7.05 -17.04
CA GLN A 78 0.49 8.34 -16.41
C GLN A 78 -0.21 8.52 -15.06
N MET A 79 -1.09 7.60 -14.70
CA MET A 79 -1.82 7.64 -13.43
C MET A 79 -1.89 6.25 -12.82
N SER A 80 -1.56 6.16 -11.54
CA SER A 80 -1.83 5.01 -10.70
C SER A 80 -2.83 5.39 -9.61
N LYS A 81 -3.80 4.52 -9.38
CA LYS A 81 -4.72 4.64 -8.24
C LYS A 81 -4.38 3.58 -7.21
N LEU A 82 -4.11 4.01 -6.00
CA LEU A 82 -4.11 3.12 -4.85
C LEU A 82 -5.55 2.89 -4.43
N LEU A 83 -5.99 1.65 -4.53
CA LEU A 83 -7.34 1.27 -4.15
C LEU A 83 -7.41 0.82 -2.70
N LYS A 84 -6.40 0.10 -2.23
CA LYS A 84 -6.31 -0.38 -0.85
C LYS A 84 -4.87 -0.47 -0.37
N VAL A 85 -4.70 -0.18 0.90
CA VAL A 85 -3.51 -0.52 1.69
C VAL A 85 -4.00 -1.29 2.90
N ILE A 86 -3.55 -2.53 3.04
CA ILE A 86 -3.97 -3.45 4.10
C ILE A 86 -2.76 -3.71 4.98
N PRO A 87 -2.65 -3.02 6.14
CA PRO A 87 -1.56 -3.24 7.07
C PRO A 87 -1.58 -4.65 7.67
N SER A 88 -0.40 -5.17 7.95
CA SER A 88 -0.23 -6.42 8.69
C SER A 88 -0.91 -6.35 10.07
N PRO A 89 -1.41 -7.49 10.60
CA PRO A 89 -2.00 -7.53 11.93
C PRO A 89 -1.06 -7.13 13.06
N MET A 90 0.25 -7.07 12.84
CA MET A 90 1.16 -6.50 13.84
C MET A 90 0.88 -5.02 14.15
N PHE A 91 0.26 -4.29 13.24
CA PHE A 91 -0.17 -2.91 13.44
C PHE A 91 -1.44 -2.76 14.26
N TRP A 92 -2.08 -3.88 14.64
CA TRP A 92 -3.17 -3.90 15.61
C TRP A 92 -2.70 -3.74 17.06
N ASP A 93 -1.40 -3.90 17.31
CA ASP A 93 -0.86 -3.71 18.65
C ASP A 93 -1.14 -2.30 19.13
N VAL A 94 -1.71 -2.19 20.35
CA VAL A 94 -2.02 -0.92 21.01
C VAL A 94 -0.78 -0.04 21.26
N ASN A 95 0.41 -0.62 21.19
CA ASN A 95 1.68 0.12 21.29
C ASN A 95 2.06 0.79 19.96
N ASN A 96 1.45 0.40 18.83
CA ASN A 96 1.65 1.09 17.57
C ASN A 96 0.85 2.38 17.54
N SER A 97 1.55 3.47 17.34
CA SER A 97 0.94 4.80 17.29
C SER A 97 0.31 5.05 15.91
N ARG A 98 -0.58 6.05 15.85
CA ARG A 98 -1.08 6.58 14.58
C ARG A 98 0.08 7.03 13.66
N ALA A 99 1.19 7.49 14.23
CA ALA A 99 2.38 7.87 13.47
C ALA A 99 2.98 6.69 12.68
N ASP A 100 2.93 5.47 13.23
CA ASP A 100 3.40 4.27 12.52
C ASP A 100 2.54 3.96 11.30
N ILE A 101 1.23 4.10 11.40
CA ILE A 101 0.30 3.93 10.27
C ILE A 101 0.52 5.01 9.21
N VAL A 102 0.67 6.27 9.60
CA VAL A 102 0.96 7.38 8.68
C VAL A 102 2.28 7.14 7.97
N THR A 103 3.30 6.69 8.68
CA THR A 103 4.60 6.34 8.10
C THR A 103 4.46 5.21 7.07
N LEU A 104 3.72 4.16 7.39
CA LEU A 104 3.47 3.05 6.48
C LEU A 104 2.82 3.52 5.17
N TYR A 105 1.75 4.33 5.25
CA TYR A 105 1.09 4.89 4.08
C TYR A 105 2.00 5.83 3.28
N THR A 106 2.80 6.65 3.96
CA THR A 106 3.76 7.54 3.31
C THR A 106 4.80 6.75 2.50
N GLU A 107 5.29 5.64 3.05
CA GLU A 107 6.22 4.74 2.36
C GLU A 107 5.57 4.09 1.13
N VAL A 108 4.31 3.67 1.23
CA VAL A 108 3.57 3.15 0.07
C VAL A 108 3.52 4.20 -1.04
N PHE A 109 3.12 5.44 -0.73
CA PHE A 109 3.04 6.52 -1.72
C PHE A 109 4.40 6.83 -2.34
N PHE A 110 5.42 6.97 -1.52
CA PHE A 110 6.77 7.25 -1.99
C PHE A 110 7.25 6.17 -2.96
N ASN A 111 7.05 4.92 -2.60
CA ASN A 111 7.43 3.78 -3.44
C ASN A 111 6.63 3.73 -4.75
N VAL A 112 5.33 4.03 -4.75
CA VAL A 112 4.54 4.08 -5.98
C VAL A 112 4.98 5.23 -6.88
N LEU A 113 5.25 6.41 -6.30
CA LEU A 113 5.68 7.59 -7.06
C LEU A 113 7.07 7.44 -7.69
N THR A 114 7.99 6.80 -6.98
CA THR A 114 9.40 6.73 -7.39
C THR A 114 9.74 5.49 -8.18
N ARG A 115 8.88 4.49 -8.18
CA ARG A 115 9.17 3.20 -8.79
C ARG A 115 9.07 3.22 -10.31
N GLN A 116 10.17 2.90 -10.98
CA GLN A 116 10.24 2.80 -12.44
C GLN A 116 9.45 1.64 -13.05
N GLY A 117 8.90 0.73 -12.25
CA GLY A 117 8.16 -0.44 -12.71
C GLY A 117 6.66 -0.22 -12.95
N PHE A 118 6.10 0.89 -12.48
CA PHE A 118 4.69 1.26 -12.66
C PHE A 118 4.47 2.20 -13.83
N GLY A 119 5.13 1.93 -14.96
CA GLY A 119 4.87 2.62 -16.21
C GLY A 119 4.96 4.14 -16.11
N SER A 120 5.97 4.69 -15.48
CA SER A 120 6.17 6.15 -15.40
C SER A 120 4.92 6.93 -14.92
N SER A 121 4.14 6.37 -14.02
CA SER A 121 3.00 7.07 -13.44
C SER A 121 3.46 8.34 -12.75
N ARG A 122 3.06 9.49 -13.31
CA ARG A 122 3.39 10.81 -12.76
C ARG A 122 2.41 11.26 -11.70
N THR A 123 1.27 10.59 -11.62
CA THR A 123 0.19 10.92 -10.69
C THR A 123 -0.25 9.68 -9.95
N VAL A 124 -0.34 9.78 -8.63
CA VAL A 124 -0.89 8.74 -7.75
C VAL A 124 -2.05 9.31 -6.98
N LYS A 125 -3.18 8.61 -6.98
CA LYS A 125 -4.39 9.00 -6.25
C LYS A 125 -4.75 7.97 -5.19
N LEU A 126 -5.16 8.45 -4.02
CA LEU A 126 -5.74 7.62 -2.97
C LEU A 126 -7.09 8.19 -2.54
N TYR A 127 -8.08 7.32 -2.47
CA TYR A 127 -9.43 7.67 -2.05
C TYR A 127 -9.63 7.47 -0.54
N GLY A 128 -10.06 8.52 0.14
CA GLY A 128 -10.46 8.46 1.54
C GLY A 128 -11.89 7.92 1.69
N ARG A 129 -12.00 6.62 1.93
CA ARG A 129 -13.26 5.90 1.99
C ARG A 129 -14.16 6.39 3.13
N ASP A 130 -13.57 6.61 4.29
CA ASP A 130 -14.23 7.03 5.52
C ASP A 130 -13.48 8.17 6.20
N ASP A 131 -14.01 8.66 7.32
CA ASP A 131 -13.42 9.81 8.01
C ASP A 131 -12.09 9.46 8.69
N GLU A 132 -11.88 8.22 9.11
CA GLU A 132 -10.61 7.77 9.66
C GLU A 132 -9.52 7.80 8.57
N MET A 133 -9.80 7.24 7.41
CA MET A 133 -8.88 7.30 6.27
C MET A 133 -8.63 8.75 5.84
N MET A 134 -9.65 9.60 5.77
CA MET A 134 -9.47 11.02 5.47
C MET A 134 -8.56 11.71 6.47
N SER A 135 -8.67 11.35 7.74
CA SER A 135 -7.79 11.87 8.80
C SER A 135 -6.33 11.44 8.60
N ILE A 136 -6.10 10.18 8.20
CA ILE A 136 -4.76 9.67 7.83
C ILE A 136 -4.22 10.43 6.62
N LEU A 137 -5.02 10.61 5.58
CA LEU A 137 -4.62 11.34 4.38
C LEU A 137 -4.24 12.79 4.66
N ARG A 138 -4.99 13.48 5.53
CA ARG A 138 -4.66 14.85 5.97
C ARG A 138 -3.32 14.90 6.72
N SER A 139 -3.04 13.89 7.55
CA SER A 139 -1.75 13.79 8.24
C SER A 139 -0.61 13.58 7.25
N ILE A 140 -0.77 12.73 6.26
CA ILE A 140 0.21 12.52 5.20
C ILE A 140 0.42 13.81 4.41
N HIS A 141 -0.63 14.48 4.01
CA HIS A 141 -0.56 15.75 3.28
C HIS A 141 0.21 16.82 4.05
N SER A 142 -0.05 16.97 5.34
CA SER A 142 0.62 17.97 6.18
C SER A 142 2.11 17.67 6.42
N LEU A 143 2.51 16.41 6.39
CA LEU A 143 3.89 15.96 6.57
C LEU A 143 4.66 15.80 5.26
N TRP A 144 3.97 15.96 4.12
CA TRP A 144 4.58 15.71 2.82
C TRP A 144 5.61 16.78 2.46
N SER A 145 6.86 16.35 2.31
CA SER A 145 7.99 17.25 2.03
C SER A 145 8.94 16.70 0.95
N ILE A 146 8.46 15.79 0.11
CA ILE A 146 9.29 15.19 -0.94
C ILE A 146 9.53 16.20 -2.05
N PRO A 147 10.79 16.50 -2.40
CA PRO A 147 11.12 17.42 -3.48
C PRO A 147 10.52 16.99 -4.83
N ASN A 148 10.13 17.98 -5.64
CA ASN A 148 9.57 17.76 -6.97
C ASN A 148 8.25 16.99 -7.00
N THR A 149 7.56 16.91 -5.87
CA THR A 149 6.23 16.34 -5.78
C THR A 149 5.24 17.35 -5.23
N LYS A 150 4.02 17.32 -5.74
CA LYS A 150 2.91 18.13 -5.28
C LYS A 150 1.83 17.22 -4.73
N ALA A 151 1.31 17.55 -3.55
CA ALA A 151 0.21 16.81 -2.93
C ALA A 151 -0.99 17.74 -2.78
N GLU A 152 -2.14 17.38 -3.32
CA GLU A 152 -3.38 18.16 -3.30
C GLU A 152 -4.59 17.30 -3.04
N PHE A 153 -5.58 17.84 -2.34
CA PHE A 153 -6.88 17.22 -2.24
C PHE A 153 -7.79 17.62 -3.40
N GLU A 154 -8.41 16.62 -4.01
CA GLU A 154 -9.50 16.75 -4.97
C GLU A 154 -10.73 16.02 -4.38
N GLY A 155 -11.55 16.71 -3.62
CA GLY A 155 -12.62 16.09 -2.84
C GLY A 155 -12.06 15.11 -1.80
N ARG A 156 -12.42 13.84 -1.90
CA ARG A 156 -11.91 12.77 -1.02
C ARG A 156 -10.65 12.08 -1.57
N PHE A 157 -10.11 12.52 -2.69
CA PHE A 157 -8.84 12.01 -3.22
C PHE A 157 -7.67 12.88 -2.76
N LEU A 158 -6.65 12.25 -2.23
CA LEU A 158 -5.33 12.84 -2.12
C LEU A 158 -4.53 12.48 -3.36
N THR A 159 -4.10 13.49 -4.11
CA THR A 159 -3.40 13.33 -5.39
C THR A 159 -1.97 13.80 -5.25
N PHE A 160 -1.04 12.92 -5.59
CA PHE A 160 0.38 13.22 -5.68
C PHE A 160 0.79 13.30 -7.14
N THR A 161 1.50 14.35 -7.50
CA THR A 161 2.01 14.56 -8.86
C THR A 161 3.52 14.78 -8.81
N LEU A 162 4.25 14.07 -9.65
CA LEU A 162 5.65 14.32 -9.94
C LEU A 162 5.77 15.44 -10.98
N ASN A 163 6.53 16.46 -10.64
CA ASN A 163 6.83 17.57 -11.56
C ASN A 163 7.91 17.23 -12.57
#